data_90ee0a023d020bdf67ee49db92f55293
#
_entry.id   90ee0a023d020bdf67ee49db92f55293
#
_cell.length_a   1.000
_cell.length_b   1.000
_cell.length_c   1.000
_cell.angle_alpha   90.00
_cell.angle_beta   90.00
_cell.angle_gamma   90.00
#
_symmetry.space_group_name_H-M   'P 1'
#
loop_
_entity.id
_entity.type
_entity.pdbx_description
1 polymer ?
#
loop_
_entity_poly.entity_id
_entity_poly.type
_entity_poly.pdbx_seq_one_letter_code
_entity_poly.pdbx_strand_id
1 'polypeptide(L)'
;MLRFSLSLSPRALWVALVWTLSAILTQAAEPVISFDRDIRPILSDTCYQCHGPDSVHRQAGLRLDRAESATAEADSGARAIVPGDPAASEMIARIVSDDPDVVMPPPQSKLGKLAPEQVELLKRWVAAGAVYEPHWAFQSLKNPVVPEGPATVQPIDRIVGKRLAERGLAPQPEADRITLIRRATFDITGLPPTPDDVAAFVADDSPQAYEKLLDRLLASPRYGERMAADWLDLARYADSYGFQVDRDRPMWWWRDWVVGAFNRNLPWDDFVTWQLAG
;
A
#
# COMPACT_ATOMS: atom_id res chain seq x y z
N MET A 1 67.71 27.79 17.77
CA MET A 1 66.93 26.60 17.47
C MET A 1 66.04 26.29 18.67
N LEU A 2 64.75 26.76 18.59
CA LEU A 2 63.72 26.48 19.60
C LEU A 2 62.95 25.25 19.17
N ARG A 3 63.00 24.16 19.92
CA ARG A 3 62.17 22.97 19.75
C ARG A 3 60.87 23.15 20.56
N PHE A 4 59.75 23.38 19.89
CA PHE A 4 58.45 23.28 20.53
C PHE A 4 58.04 21.79 20.60
N SER A 5 57.94 21.24 21.79
CA SER A 5 57.42 19.92 22.06
C SER A 5 55.95 20.09 22.44
N LEU A 6 55.05 19.73 21.55
CA LEU A 6 53.60 19.65 21.82
C LEU A 6 53.31 18.34 22.56
N SER A 7 53.20 18.40 23.89
CA SER A 7 52.71 17.28 24.70
C SER A 7 51.15 17.37 24.75
N LEU A 8 50.49 16.56 23.96
CA LEU A 8 49.05 16.36 24.09
C LEU A 8 48.75 15.58 25.38
N SER A 9 47.89 16.14 26.24
CA SER A 9 47.51 15.48 27.49
C SER A 9 46.68 14.20 27.19
N PRO A 10 46.84 13.14 28.03
CA PRO A 10 46.07 11.90 27.80
C PRO A 10 44.56 12.10 27.76
N ARG A 11 44.04 13.17 28.37
CA ARG A 11 42.60 13.52 28.31
C ARG A 11 42.16 14.01 26.92
N ALA A 12 43.05 14.70 26.17
CA ALA A 12 42.74 15.16 24.81
C ALA A 12 42.65 13.99 23.81
N LEU A 13 43.49 12.96 24.01
CA LEU A 13 43.46 11.72 23.22
C LEU A 13 42.15 10.89 23.44
N TRP A 14 41.68 10.82 24.67
CA TRP A 14 40.41 10.14 25.00
C TRP A 14 39.20 10.85 24.42
N VAL A 15 39.13 12.16 24.46
CA VAL A 15 38.06 12.95 23.87
C VAL A 15 38.02 12.81 22.35
N ALA A 16 39.18 12.85 21.69
CA ALA A 16 39.26 12.65 20.24
C ALA A 16 38.85 11.22 19.83
N LEU A 17 39.23 10.19 20.61
CA LEU A 17 38.85 8.80 20.35
C LEU A 17 37.33 8.55 20.51
N VAL A 18 36.72 9.19 21.50
CA VAL A 18 35.23 9.08 21.70
C VAL A 18 34.46 9.78 20.60
N TRP A 19 34.94 10.93 20.11
CA TRP A 19 34.32 11.63 18.99
C TRP A 19 34.45 10.86 17.66
N THR A 20 35.57 10.20 17.41
CA THR A 20 35.75 9.37 16.20
C THR A 20 34.94 8.08 16.26
N LEU A 21 34.80 7.45 17.44
CA LEU A 21 33.92 6.28 17.58
C LEU A 21 32.43 6.63 17.46
N SER A 22 31.99 7.80 17.93
CA SER A 22 30.62 8.26 17.77
C SER A 22 30.23 8.57 16.32
N ALA A 23 31.16 8.98 15.48
CA ALA A 23 30.94 9.25 14.07
C ALA A 23 30.78 7.98 13.22
N ILE A 24 31.23 6.82 13.71
CA ILE A 24 31.13 5.53 13.00
C ILE A 24 29.75 4.85 13.25
N LEU A 25 29.02 5.25 14.28
CA LEU A 25 27.76 4.58 14.71
C LEU A 25 26.49 5.17 14.12
N THR A 26 26.57 6.18 13.26
CA THR A 26 25.40 6.79 12.61
C THR A 26 25.38 6.60 11.09
N GLN A 27 25.76 5.43 10.61
CA GLN A 27 25.31 5.01 9.29
C GLN A 27 23.86 4.53 9.47
N ALA A 28 22.90 5.43 9.27
CA ALA A 28 21.51 5.04 9.11
C ALA A 28 21.49 3.95 8.03
N ALA A 29 21.06 2.75 8.39
CA ALA A 29 20.88 1.67 7.42
C ALA A 29 20.04 2.23 6.26
N GLU A 30 20.58 2.20 5.05
CA GLU A 30 19.80 2.63 3.88
C GLU A 30 18.51 1.86 3.86
N PRO A 31 17.38 2.53 3.62
CA PRO A 31 16.08 1.85 3.62
C PRO A 31 16.10 0.71 2.60
N VAL A 32 15.73 -0.48 3.04
CA VAL A 32 15.64 -1.66 2.19
C VAL A 32 14.68 -1.34 1.03
N ILE A 33 15.17 -1.49 -0.20
CA ILE A 33 14.39 -1.26 -1.40
C ILE A 33 13.37 -2.40 -1.52
N SER A 34 12.08 -2.07 -1.54
CA SER A 34 10.99 -3.01 -1.80
C SER A 34 10.62 -2.96 -3.27
N PHE A 35 10.57 -4.12 -3.91
CA PHE A 35 10.15 -4.21 -5.30
C PHE A 35 8.73 -3.64 -5.51
N ASP A 36 7.78 -4.03 -4.68
CA ASP A 36 6.38 -3.62 -4.83
C ASP A 36 6.14 -2.14 -4.57
N ARG A 37 6.86 -1.56 -3.58
CA ARG A 37 6.69 -0.16 -3.20
C ARG A 37 7.48 0.80 -4.09
N ASP A 38 8.73 0.44 -4.41
CA ASP A 38 9.70 1.38 -4.94
C ASP A 38 10.01 1.14 -6.42
N ILE A 39 10.00 -0.11 -6.89
CA ILE A 39 10.44 -0.51 -8.23
C ILE A 39 9.27 -0.78 -9.17
N ARG A 40 8.28 -1.59 -8.72
CA ARG A 40 7.13 -1.95 -9.55
C ARG A 40 6.39 -0.74 -10.13
N PRO A 41 6.16 0.37 -9.41
CA PRO A 41 5.52 1.56 -9.99
C PRO A 41 6.31 2.13 -11.16
N ILE A 42 7.65 2.23 -11.05
CA ILE A 42 8.50 2.73 -12.13
C ILE A 42 8.38 1.83 -13.37
N LEU A 43 8.52 0.52 -13.20
CA LEU A 43 8.43 -0.44 -14.30
C LEU A 43 7.04 -0.47 -14.93
N SER A 44 5.99 -0.38 -14.10
CA SER A 44 4.60 -0.36 -14.55
C SER A 44 4.29 0.83 -15.43
N ASP A 45 4.72 2.01 -15.01
CA ASP A 45 4.39 3.26 -15.68
C ASP A 45 5.20 3.46 -16.99
N THR A 46 6.41 2.87 -17.07
CA THR A 46 7.34 3.18 -18.16
C THR A 46 7.74 1.98 -19.02
N CYS A 47 7.66 0.74 -18.49
CA CYS A 47 8.22 -0.45 -19.17
C CYS A 47 7.16 -1.50 -19.52
N TYR A 48 6.14 -1.72 -18.66
CA TYR A 48 5.22 -2.85 -18.85
C TYR A 48 4.29 -2.72 -20.05
N GLN A 49 4.13 -1.55 -20.61
CA GLN A 49 3.37 -1.38 -21.86
C GLN A 49 3.98 -2.22 -23.01
N CYS A 50 5.33 -2.28 -23.06
CA CYS A 50 6.07 -3.03 -24.09
C CYS A 50 6.78 -4.28 -23.55
N HIS A 51 7.05 -4.35 -22.24
CA HIS A 51 7.79 -5.45 -21.59
C HIS A 51 7.03 -6.00 -20.38
N GLY A 52 5.72 -6.15 -20.52
CA GLY A 52 4.80 -6.59 -19.45
C GLY A 52 3.96 -7.81 -19.83
N PRO A 53 2.85 -8.02 -19.13
CA PRO A 53 1.98 -9.18 -19.28
C PRO A 53 1.25 -9.24 -20.63
N ASP A 54 0.99 -8.11 -21.28
CA ASP A 54 0.25 -8.07 -22.55
C ASP A 54 1.07 -8.69 -23.67
N SER A 55 0.60 -9.84 -24.16
CA SER A 55 1.27 -10.58 -25.22
C SER A 55 1.13 -9.94 -26.61
N VAL A 56 0.13 -9.07 -26.80
CA VAL A 56 -0.15 -8.42 -28.10
C VAL A 56 0.84 -7.30 -28.36
N HIS A 57 1.18 -6.53 -27.34
CA HIS A 57 2.07 -5.37 -27.45
C HIS A 57 3.51 -5.66 -27.01
N ARG A 58 3.78 -6.90 -26.54
CA ARG A 58 5.09 -7.27 -26.00
C ARG A 58 6.18 -7.23 -27.05
N GLN A 59 7.26 -6.52 -26.74
CA GLN A 59 8.45 -6.41 -27.58
C GLN A 59 9.56 -7.36 -27.10
N ALA A 60 10.32 -7.91 -28.07
CA ALA A 60 11.44 -8.81 -27.82
C ALA A 60 11.15 -10.02 -26.91
N GLY A 61 9.89 -10.42 -26.74
CA GLY A 61 9.51 -11.49 -25.81
C GLY A 61 9.79 -11.20 -24.32
N LEU A 62 10.35 -10.04 -24.01
CA LEU A 62 10.81 -9.69 -22.65
C LEU A 62 9.66 -9.35 -21.72
N ARG A 63 9.71 -9.90 -20.49
CA ARG A 63 8.79 -9.63 -19.39
C ARG A 63 9.56 -9.12 -18.16
N LEU A 64 9.52 -7.81 -17.94
CA LEU A 64 10.12 -7.18 -16.76
C LEU A 64 9.25 -7.31 -15.50
N ASP A 65 8.03 -7.81 -15.63
CA ASP A 65 7.15 -8.12 -14.51
C ASP A 65 7.41 -9.52 -13.89
N ARG A 66 8.33 -10.30 -14.49
CA ARG A 66 8.72 -11.64 -14.01
C ARG A 66 10.22 -11.77 -13.91
N ALA A 67 10.72 -12.19 -12.76
CA ALA A 67 12.14 -12.39 -12.49
C ALA A 67 12.79 -13.33 -13.51
N GLU A 68 12.13 -14.46 -13.80
CA GLU A 68 12.66 -15.50 -14.69
C GLU A 68 12.91 -14.95 -16.09
N SER A 69 12.03 -14.11 -16.62
CA SER A 69 12.19 -13.50 -17.94
C SER A 69 13.19 -12.35 -17.93
N ALA A 70 13.15 -11.51 -16.89
CA ALA A 70 14.01 -10.34 -16.81
C ALA A 70 15.50 -10.68 -16.63
N THR A 71 15.80 -11.83 -16.01
CA THR A 71 17.18 -12.31 -15.78
C THR A 71 17.64 -13.37 -16.77
N ALA A 72 16.75 -13.87 -17.63
CA ALA A 72 17.11 -14.81 -18.67
C ALA A 72 17.98 -14.14 -19.75
N GLU A 73 18.76 -14.95 -20.43
CA GLU A 73 19.49 -14.52 -21.62
C GLU A 73 18.51 -14.42 -22.80
N ALA A 74 18.50 -13.27 -23.44
CA ALA A 74 17.73 -13.05 -24.67
C ALA A 74 18.42 -13.66 -25.88
N ASP A 75 17.71 -13.76 -27.02
CA ASP A 75 18.24 -14.26 -28.28
C ASP A 75 19.49 -13.48 -28.77
N SER A 76 19.66 -12.25 -28.31
CA SER A 76 20.84 -11.41 -28.57
C SER A 76 22.07 -11.77 -27.73
N GLY A 77 21.97 -12.68 -26.79
CA GLY A 77 23.00 -12.99 -25.80
C GLY A 77 23.06 -12.01 -24.60
N ALA A 78 22.26 -10.94 -24.64
CA ALA A 78 22.20 -9.97 -23.54
C ALA A 78 21.17 -10.38 -22.50
N ARG A 79 21.34 -9.90 -21.25
CA ARG A 79 20.38 -10.04 -20.17
C ARG A 79 19.82 -8.67 -19.79
N ALA A 80 18.50 -8.57 -19.73
CA ALA A 80 17.89 -7.31 -19.33
C ALA A 80 18.31 -6.90 -17.91
N ILE A 81 18.38 -7.86 -17.00
CA ILE A 81 18.83 -7.64 -15.61
C ILE A 81 19.85 -8.73 -15.25
N VAL A 82 21.03 -8.31 -14.79
CA VAL A 82 22.03 -9.19 -14.16
C VAL A 82 22.00 -8.88 -12.66
N PRO A 83 21.42 -9.74 -11.82
CA PRO A 83 21.34 -9.50 -10.38
C PRO A 83 22.73 -9.26 -9.76
N GLY A 84 22.87 -8.17 -9.03
CA GLY A 84 24.13 -7.76 -8.41
C GLY A 84 25.05 -6.92 -9.32
N ASP A 85 24.78 -6.85 -10.63
CA ASP A 85 25.64 -6.13 -11.58
C ASP A 85 24.83 -5.17 -12.48
N PRO A 86 24.68 -3.90 -12.05
CA PRO A 86 24.04 -2.87 -12.86
C PRO A 86 24.79 -2.57 -14.19
N ALA A 87 26.10 -2.73 -14.22
CA ALA A 87 26.90 -2.41 -15.40
C ALA A 87 26.72 -3.45 -16.51
N ALA A 88 26.50 -4.71 -16.15
CA ALA A 88 26.21 -5.80 -17.08
C ALA A 88 24.71 -5.90 -17.44
N SER A 89 23.85 -5.07 -16.85
CA SER A 89 22.40 -5.09 -17.07
C SER A 89 22.00 -4.22 -18.25
N GLU A 90 21.52 -4.84 -19.34
CA GLU A 90 21.12 -4.14 -20.56
C GLU A 90 20.00 -3.10 -20.30
N MET A 91 19.08 -3.37 -19.38
CA MET A 91 18.06 -2.42 -18.98
C MET A 91 18.68 -1.11 -18.46
N ILE A 92 19.71 -1.21 -17.62
CA ILE A 92 20.39 -0.02 -17.07
C ILE A 92 21.12 0.73 -18.18
N ALA A 93 21.84 0.02 -19.07
CA ALA A 93 22.53 0.64 -20.21
C ALA A 93 21.56 1.42 -21.11
N ARG A 94 20.37 0.85 -21.37
CA ARG A 94 19.36 1.48 -22.24
C ARG A 94 18.67 2.68 -21.60
N ILE A 95 18.32 2.64 -20.33
CA ILE A 95 17.62 3.77 -19.68
C ILE A 95 18.52 5.00 -19.50
N VAL A 96 19.85 4.84 -19.57
CA VAL A 96 20.79 5.97 -19.45
C VAL A 96 21.36 6.40 -20.82
N SER A 97 21.01 5.71 -21.91
CA SER A 97 21.52 6.02 -23.25
C SER A 97 20.98 7.34 -23.77
N ASP A 98 21.82 8.07 -24.52
CA ASP A 98 21.42 9.24 -25.28
C ASP A 98 21.18 8.93 -26.77
N ASP A 99 21.49 7.71 -27.21
CA ASP A 99 21.25 7.23 -28.56
C ASP A 99 19.75 6.95 -28.75
N PRO A 100 19.06 7.66 -29.67
CA PRO A 100 17.63 7.50 -29.90
C PRO A 100 17.22 6.10 -30.36
N ASP A 101 18.14 5.33 -30.95
CA ASP A 101 17.88 3.97 -31.43
C ASP A 101 18.08 2.91 -30.33
N VAL A 102 18.68 3.29 -29.21
CA VAL A 102 19.02 2.40 -28.09
C VAL A 102 18.22 2.74 -26.82
N VAL A 103 17.95 4.01 -26.60
CA VAL A 103 17.33 4.50 -25.35
C VAL A 103 15.98 3.87 -25.07
N MET A 104 15.72 3.57 -23.79
CA MET A 104 14.41 3.11 -23.30
C MET A 104 13.88 4.04 -22.18
N PRO A 105 12.59 4.38 -22.20
CA PRO A 105 11.63 4.13 -23.27
C PRO A 105 12.00 4.84 -24.58
N PRO A 106 11.64 4.24 -25.74
CA PRO A 106 12.00 4.84 -27.04
C PRO A 106 11.22 6.14 -27.25
N PRO A 107 11.79 7.13 -27.98
CA PRO A 107 11.15 8.44 -28.16
C PRO A 107 9.73 8.37 -28.73
N GLN A 108 9.43 7.37 -29.55
CA GLN A 108 8.13 7.15 -30.18
C GLN A 108 7.04 6.75 -29.17
N SER A 109 7.40 6.21 -28.03
CA SER A 109 6.45 5.80 -26.97
C SER A 109 5.75 6.99 -26.29
N LYS A 110 6.34 8.18 -26.36
CA LYS A 110 5.89 9.41 -25.66
C LYS A 110 5.90 9.31 -24.12
N LEU A 111 6.52 8.26 -23.56
CA LEU A 111 6.63 8.08 -22.09
C LEU A 111 7.73 8.96 -21.48
N GLY A 112 8.65 9.49 -22.29
CA GLY A 112 9.77 10.29 -21.80
C GLY A 112 10.89 9.47 -21.16
N LYS A 113 12.01 10.13 -20.83
CA LYS A 113 13.11 9.52 -20.09
C LYS A 113 12.74 9.43 -18.60
N LEU A 114 13.28 8.41 -17.92
CA LEU A 114 13.16 8.30 -16.48
C LEU A 114 13.84 9.47 -15.77
N ALA A 115 13.30 9.89 -14.62
CA ALA A 115 13.95 10.87 -13.77
C ALA A 115 15.27 10.30 -13.20
N PRO A 116 16.30 11.14 -12.96
CA PRO A 116 17.58 10.68 -12.43
C PRO A 116 17.45 9.84 -11.15
N GLU A 117 16.52 10.21 -10.26
CA GLU A 117 16.24 9.51 -9.01
C GLU A 117 15.67 8.10 -9.24
N GLN A 118 14.85 7.93 -10.27
CA GLN A 118 14.31 6.63 -10.67
C GLN A 118 15.41 5.73 -11.25
N VAL A 119 16.30 6.30 -12.06
CA VAL A 119 17.47 5.59 -12.62
C VAL A 119 18.38 5.10 -11.51
N GLU A 120 18.71 5.95 -10.54
CA GLU A 120 19.57 5.58 -9.41
C GLU A 120 18.89 4.55 -8.50
N LEU A 121 17.58 4.63 -8.31
CA LEU A 121 16.84 3.64 -7.55
C LEU A 121 16.85 2.25 -8.24
N LEU A 122 16.67 2.21 -9.55
CA LEU A 122 16.78 0.97 -10.34
C LEU A 122 18.19 0.38 -10.29
N LYS A 123 19.25 1.21 -10.39
CA LYS A 123 20.64 0.76 -10.25
C LYS A 123 20.89 0.14 -8.88
N ARG A 124 20.46 0.81 -7.81
CA ARG A 124 20.61 0.29 -6.44
C ARG A 124 19.84 -1.01 -6.24
N TRP A 125 18.63 -1.12 -6.78
CA TRP A 125 17.85 -2.35 -6.72
C TRP A 125 18.56 -3.51 -7.44
N VAL A 126 19.09 -3.28 -8.64
CA VAL A 126 19.86 -4.29 -9.39
C VAL A 126 21.12 -4.68 -8.61
N ALA A 127 21.87 -3.71 -8.06
CA ALA A 127 23.06 -3.94 -7.23
C ALA A 127 22.76 -4.76 -5.97
N ALA A 128 21.55 -4.57 -5.38
CA ALA A 128 21.07 -5.33 -4.23
C ALA A 128 20.57 -6.74 -4.58
N GLY A 129 20.72 -7.18 -5.86
CA GLY A 129 20.34 -8.52 -6.30
C GLY A 129 19.02 -8.60 -7.07
N ALA A 130 18.41 -7.49 -7.43
CA ALA A 130 17.17 -7.41 -8.22
C ALA A 130 16.06 -8.35 -7.70
N VAL A 131 15.83 -8.32 -6.39
CA VAL A 131 14.85 -9.22 -5.75
C VAL A 131 13.43 -8.80 -6.13
N TYR A 132 12.72 -9.70 -6.79
CA TYR A 132 11.29 -9.56 -7.09
C TYR A 132 10.46 -10.05 -5.91
N GLU A 133 9.43 -9.29 -5.56
CA GLU A 133 8.46 -9.68 -4.53
C GLU A 133 7.18 -10.22 -5.19
N PRO A 134 6.55 -11.29 -4.66
CA PRO A 134 5.20 -11.65 -5.05
C PRO A 134 4.24 -10.48 -4.80
N HIS A 135 3.19 -10.38 -5.61
CA HIS A 135 2.20 -9.32 -5.41
C HIS A 135 1.68 -9.35 -3.97
N TRP A 136 1.59 -8.18 -3.33
CA TRP A 136 1.25 -8.04 -1.91
C TRP A 136 -0.02 -8.78 -1.49
N ALA A 137 -1.03 -8.86 -2.39
CA ALA A 137 -2.29 -9.56 -2.12
C ALA A 137 -2.14 -11.08 -1.96
N PHE A 138 -1.02 -11.66 -2.42
CA PHE A 138 -0.71 -13.09 -2.31
C PHE A 138 0.39 -13.39 -1.29
N GLN A 139 0.84 -12.39 -0.56
CA GLN A 139 1.79 -12.57 0.54
C GLN A 139 1.04 -12.88 1.83
N SER A 140 1.64 -13.72 2.67
CA SER A 140 1.12 -13.95 4.02
C SER A 140 1.10 -12.64 4.81
N LEU A 141 0.01 -12.38 5.51
CA LEU A 141 -0.12 -11.22 6.37
C LEU A 141 0.96 -11.25 7.46
N LYS A 142 1.61 -10.11 7.63
CA LYS A 142 2.58 -9.89 8.71
C LYS A 142 1.96 -8.92 9.72
N ASN A 143 2.14 -9.19 11.00
CA ASN A 143 1.74 -8.23 12.02
C ASN A 143 2.52 -6.92 11.84
N PRO A 144 1.84 -5.78 11.74
CA PRO A 144 2.52 -4.51 11.64
C PRO A 144 3.28 -4.20 12.93
N VAL A 145 4.44 -3.55 12.80
CA VAL A 145 5.14 -3.00 13.96
C VAL A 145 4.34 -1.79 14.46
N VAL A 146 3.67 -1.96 15.58
CA VAL A 146 2.96 -0.87 16.24
C VAL A 146 3.98 0.02 16.97
N PRO A 147 4.03 1.33 16.70
CA PRO A 147 4.91 2.24 17.42
C PRO A 147 4.67 2.21 18.93
N GLU A 148 5.72 2.42 19.72
CA GLU A 148 5.60 2.56 21.17
C GLU A 148 4.69 3.73 21.53
N GLY A 149 3.96 3.59 22.64
CA GLY A 149 3.04 4.61 23.13
C GLY A 149 2.15 4.09 24.24
N PRO A 150 1.33 4.95 24.84
CA PRO A 150 0.42 4.57 25.92
C PRO A 150 -0.51 3.43 25.53
N ALA A 151 -0.72 2.45 26.40
CA ALA A 151 -1.64 1.33 26.16
C ALA A 151 -3.10 1.76 25.96
N THR A 152 -3.44 2.96 26.42
CA THR A 152 -4.77 3.59 26.25
C THR A 152 -5.02 4.10 24.83
N VAL A 153 -3.96 4.24 24.00
CA VAL A 153 -4.09 4.67 22.60
C VAL A 153 -4.12 3.44 21.70
N GLN A 154 -5.14 3.35 20.87
CA GLN A 154 -5.34 2.23 19.97
C GLN A 154 -4.14 2.04 19.02
N PRO A 155 -3.79 0.80 18.66
CA PRO A 155 -2.66 0.52 17.77
C PRO A 155 -2.73 1.27 16.42
N ILE A 156 -3.92 1.38 15.84
CA ILE A 156 -4.14 2.11 14.59
C ILE A 156 -3.81 3.58 14.76
N ASP A 157 -4.27 4.20 15.84
CA ASP A 157 -3.99 5.63 16.12
C ASP A 157 -2.50 5.89 16.33
N ARG A 158 -1.77 4.95 16.95
CA ARG A 158 -0.30 5.05 17.09
C ARG A 158 0.41 5.00 15.73
N ILE A 159 -0.03 4.12 14.83
CA ILE A 159 0.52 4.02 13.48
C ILE A 159 0.24 5.30 12.68
N VAL A 160 -1.01 5.77 12.71
CA VAL A 160 -1.43 6.99 12.02
C VAL A 160 -0.74 8.21 12.63
N GLY A 161 -0.70 8.33 13.96
CA GLY A 161 -0.05 9.42 14.68
C GLY A 161 1.44 9.54 14.36
N LYS A 162 2.17 8.41 14.25
CA LYS A 162 3.56 8.42 13.80
C LYS A 162 3.69 9.00 12.39
N ARG A 163 2.84 8.61 11.45
CA ARG A 163 2.87 9.12 10.08
C ARG A 163 2.54 10.60 9.99
N LEU A 164 1.62 11.07 10.81
CA LEU A 164 1.31 12.51 10.91
C LEU A 164 2.50 13.29 11.43
N ALA A 165 3.13 12.81 12.52
CA ALA A 165 4.31 13.45 13.11
C ALA A 165 5.49 13.53 12.14
N GLU A 166 5.75 12.48 11.34
CA GLU A 166 6.78 12.47 10.29
C GLU A 166 6.58 13.57 9.24
N ARG A 167 5.34 14.08 9.10
CA ARG A 167 4.96 15.16 8.17
C ARG A 167 4.71 16.50 8.86
N GLY A 168 5.02 16.61 10.15
CA GLY A 168 4.77 17.82 10.95
C GLY A 168 3.28 18.12 11.16
N LEU A 169 2.41 17.10 11.05
CA LEU A 169 0.97 17.21 11.23
C LEU A 169 0.56 16.64 12.60
N ALA A 170 -0.58 17.09 13.11
CA ALA A 170 -1.23 16.56 14.30
C ALA A 170 -2.68 16.14 13.98
N PRO A 171 -3.24 15.16 14.71
CA PRO A 171 -4.66 14.86 14.64
C PRO A 171 -5.51 16.08 14.95
N GLN A 172 -6.65 16.21 14.27
CA GLN A 172 -7.64 17.22 14.63
C GLN A 172 -8.32 16.83 15.95
N PRO A 173 -8.88 17.80 16.69
CA PRO A 173 -9.72 17.52 17.83
C PRO A 173 -10.89 16.61 17.46
N GLU A 174 -11.38 15.88 18.45
CA GLU A 174 -12.59 15.07 18.30
C GLU A 174 -13.76 15.93 17.81
N ALA A 175 -14.57 15.38 16.90
CA ALA A 175 -15.75 16.05 16.40
C ALA A 175 -16.82 16.21 17.50
N ASP A 176 -17.69 17.20 17.38
CA ASP A 176 -18.84 17.35 18.25
C ASP A 176 -19.80 16.14 18.15
N ARG A 177 -20.62 15.97 19.18
CA ARG A 177 -21.50 14.80 19.33
C ARG A 177 -22.52 14.64 18.19
N ILE A 178 -23.03 15.74 17.64
CA ILE A 178 -23.97 15.71 16.51
C ILE A 178 -23.24 15.21 15.25
N THR A 179 -22.03 15.69 15.02
CA THR A 179 -21.19 15.21 13.92
C THR A 179 -20.81 13.75 14.09
N LEU A 180 -20.47 13.30 15.31
CA LEU A 180 -20.11 11.90 15.60
C LEU A 180 -21.27 10.95 15.30
N ILE A 181 -22.47 11.20 15.86
CA ILE A 181 -23.62 10.32 15.62
C ILE A 181 -24.00 10.31 14.13
N ARG A 182 -23.95 11.46 13.47
CA ARG A 182 -24.26 11.54 12.04
C ARG A 182 -23.30 10.67 11.22
N ARG A 183 -22.00 10.77 11.46
CA ARG A 183 -20.97 9.96 10.76
C ARG A 183 -21.16 8.48 11.03
N ALA A 184 -21.22 8.09 12.31
CA ALA A 184 -21.37 6.70 12.71
C ALA A 184 -22.63 6.06 12.11
N THR A 185 -23.76 6.77 12.11
CA THR A 185 -25.02 6.23 11.57
C THR A 185 -24.95 6.06 10.06
N PHE A 186 -24.42 7.04 9.32
CA PHE A 186 -24.24 6.91 7.86
C PHE A 186 -23.26 5.79 7.50
N ASP A 187 -22.14 5.68 8.19
CA ASP A 187 -21.12 4.67 7.86
C ASP A 187 -21.64 3.26 8.10
N ILE A 188 -22.35 3.05 9.21
CA ILE A 188 -22.79 1.72 9.66
C ILE A 188 -24.12 1.30 9.03
N THR A 189 -25.06 2.22 8.81
CA THR A 189 -26.41 1.90 8.35
C THR A 189 -26.77 2.45 6.97
N GLY A 190 -25.95 3.37 6.43
CA GLY A 190 -26.26 4.09 5.18
C GLY A 190 -27.35 5.15 5.31
N LEU A 191 -27.90 5.36 6.50
CA LEU A 191 -29.03 6.25 6.78
C LEU A 191 -28.66 7.37 7.74
N PRO A 192 -29.33 8.53 7.71
CA PRO A 192 -29.15 9.56 8.74
C PRO A 192 -29.76 9.10 10.07
N PRO A 193 -29.25 9.59 11.23
CA PRO A 193 -29.90 9.39 12.50
C PRO A 193 -31.23 10.12 12.57
N THR A 194 -32.18 9.60 13.34
CA THR A 194 -33.43 10.31 13.62
C THR A 194 -33.17 11.47 14.60
N PRO A 195 -34.04 12.49 14.65
CA PRO A 195 -33.93 13.56 15.67
C PRO A 195 -33.88 13.03 17.11
N ASP A 196 -34.66 12.00 17.42
CA ASP A 196 -34.72 11.37 18.74
C ASP A 196 -33.38 10.64 19.05
N ASP A 197 -32.78 9.95 18.07
CA ASP A 197 -31.46 9.35 18.23
C ASP A 197 -30.37 10.40 18.56
N VAL A 198 -30.42 11.53 17.86
CA VAL A 198 -29.48 12.64 18.10
C VAL A 198 -29.70 13.20 19.51
N ALA A 199 -30.94 13.47 19.90
CA ALA A 199 -31.25 14.00 21.22
C ALA A 199 -30.81 13.04 22.34
N ALA A 200 -31.09 11.75 22.20
CA ALA A 200 -30.69 10.72 23.14
C ALA A 200 -29.15 10.60 23.27
N PHE A 201 -28.43 10.61 22.15
CA PHE A 201 -26.97 10.55 22.17
C PHE A 201 -26.32 11.81 22.75
N VAL A 202 -26.85 12.99 22.43
CA VAL A 202 -26.35 14.26 22.97
C VAL A 202 -26.58 14.34 24.48
N ALA A 203 -27.67 13.78 25.00
CA ALA A 203 -28.00 13.76 26.41
C ALA A 203 -27.27 12.67 27.24
N ASP A 204 -26.65 11.68 26.60
CA ASP A 204 -25.94 10.61 27.34
C ASP A 204 -24.50 11.04 27.68
N ASP A 205 -24.29 11.51 28.91
CA ASP A 205 -22.99 11.94 29.43
C ASP A 205 -22.11 10.77 29.92
N SER A 206 -22.52 9.52 29.71
CA SER A 206 -21.72 8.37 30.16
C SER A 206 -20.43 8.25 29.35
N PRO A 207 -19.31 7.80 29.94
CA PRO A 207 -18.05 7.58 29.26
C PRO A 207 -18.16 6.61 28.08
N GLN A 208 -19.15 5.70 28.09
CA GLN A 208 -19.38 4.69 27.07
C GLN A 208 -20.47 5.10 26.06
N ALA A 209 -20.91 6.36 26.04
CA ALA A 209 -22.01 6.80 25.16
C ALA A 209 -21.76 6.47 23.67
N TYR A 210 -20.53 6.68 23.19
CA TYR A 210 -20.18 6.39 21.80
C TYR A 210 -20.14 4.89 21.51
N GLU A 211 -19.58 4.07 22.39
CA GLU A 211 -19.56 2.61 22.27
C GLU A 211 -20.98 2.03 22.25
N LYS A 212 -21.86 2.47 23.15
CA LYS A 212 -23.28 2.09 23.15
C LYS A 212 -23.99 2.46 21.84
N LEU A 213 -23.66 3.63 21.30
CA LEU A 213 -24.17 4.05 19.99
C LEU A 213 -23.72 3.07 18.89
N LEU A 214 -22.43 2.74 18.85
CA LEU A 214 -21.88 1.79 17.84
C LEU A 214 -22.52 0.41 17.99
N ASP A 215 -22.62 -0.14 19.19
CA ASP A 215 -23.24 -1.44 19.45
C ASP A 215 -24.70 -1.47 18.97
N ARG A 216 -25.46 -0.42 19.23
CA ARG A 216 -26.84 -0.29 18.75
C ARG A 216 -26.93 -0.25 17.23
N LEU A 217 -26.05 0.48 16.57
CA LEU A 217 -26.01 0.58 15.10
C LEU A 217 -25.58 -0.74 14.46
N LEU A 218 -24.60 -1.42 15.00
CA LEU A 218 -24.14 -2.73 14.52
C LEU A 218 -25.18 -3.83 14.70
N ALA A 219 -26.02 -3.73 15.73
CA ALA A 219 -27.17 -4.63 15.95
C ALA A 219 -28.39 -4.31 15.05
N SER A 220 -28.38 -3.21 14.33
CA SER A 220 -29.47 -2.83 13.42
C SER A 220 -29.48 -3.71 12.18
N PRO A 221 -30.67 -4.16 11.70
CA PRO A 221 -30.79 -4.88 10.43
C PRO A 221 -30.30 -4.04 9.23
N ARG A 222 -30.27 -2.71 9.36
CA ARG A 222 -29.73 -1.80 8.33
C ARG A 222 -28.22 -1.94 8.12
N TYR A 223 -27.50 -2.47 9.12
CA TYR A 223 -26.08 -2.81 8.96
C TYR A 223 -25.84 -3.78 7.80
N GLY A 224 -26.58 -4.89 7.78
CA GLY A 224 -26.43 -5.86 6.69
C GLY A 224 -26.84 -5.29 5.33
N GLU A 225 -27.89 -4.44 5.26
CA GLU A 225 -28.26 -3.76 4.03
C GLU A 225 -27.15 -2.85 3.52
N ARG A 226 -26.52 -2.08 4.41
CA ARG A 226 -25.41 -1.19 4.07
C ARG A 226 -24.16 -1.96 3.61
N MET A 227 -23.77 -3.00 4.34
CA MET A 227 -22.59 -3.81 4.00
C MET A 227 -22.81 -4.64 2.73
N ALA A 228 -24.02 -5.10 2.49
CA ALA A 228 -24.36 -5.84 1.28
C ALA A 228 -24.24 -5.01 0.01
N ALA A 229 -24.44 -3.69 0.05
CA ALA A 229 -24.43 -2.83 -1.13
C ALA A 229 -23.12 -2.96 -1.91
N ASP A 230 -21.98 -2.82 -1.26
CA ASP A 230 -20.66 -2.91 -1.91
C ASP A 230 -20.38 -4.33 -2.45
N TRP A 231 -20.88 -5.36 -1.76
CA TRP A 231 -20.76 -6.75 -2.23
C TRP A 231 -21.65 -7.03 -3.45
N LEU A 232 -22.86 -6.49 -3.46
CA LEU A 232 -23.79 -6.62 -4.59
C LEU A 232 -23.23 -5.97 -5.86
N ASP A 233 -22.60 -4.79 -5.72
CA ASP A 233 -21.91 -4.13 -6.82
C ASP A 233 -20.72 -4.95 -7.34
N LEU A 234 -19.91 -5.50 -6.45
CA LEU A 234 -18.78 -6.36 -6.81
C LEU A 234 -19.25 -7.62 -7.54
N ALA A 235 -20.34 -8.22 -7.07
CA ALA A 235 -20.97 -9.41 -7.68
C ALA A 235 -21.80 -9.08 -8.93
N ARG A 236 -21.91 -7.81 -9.31
CA ARG A 236 -22.72 -7.33 -10.43
C ARG A 236 -24.19 -7.77 -10.32
N TYR A 237 -24.77 -7.63 -9.13
CA TYR A 237 -26.16 -7.93 -8.87
C TYR A 237 -27.08 -6.95 -9.62
N ALA A 238 -28.17 -7.48 -10.17
CA ALA A 238 -29.26 -6.67 -10.72
C ALA A 238 -30.58 -7.45 -10.64
N ASP A 239 -31.68 -6.74 -10.44
CA ASP A 239 -33.03 -7.29 -10.44
C ASP A 239 -33.58 -7.49 -11.88
N SER A 240 -32.83 -7.00 -12.89
CA SER A 240 -33.18 -7.13 -14.31
C SER A 240 -31.94 -7.41 -15.15
N TYR A 241 -32.12 -7.74 -16.41
CA TYR A 241 -31.01 -7.91 -17.36
C TYR A 241 -30.44 -6.60 -17.89
N GLY A 242 -31.14 -5.47 -17.72
CA GLY A 242 -30.72 -4.12 -18.09
C GLY A 242 -30.71 -3.90 -19.59
N PHE A 243 -29.58 -4.15 -20.24
CA PHE A 243 -29.34 -3.81 -21.63
C PHE A 243 -30.21 -4.63 -22.64
N GLN A 244 -30.65 -4.03 -23.75
CA GLN A 244 -31.46 -4.54 -24.84
C GLN A 244 -32.93 -4.80 -24.47
N VAL A 245 -33.26 -5.92 -23.87
CA VAL A 245 -34.59 -6.27 -23.39
C VAL A 245 -34.53 -6.42 -21.89
N ASP A 246 -34.97 -5.40 -21.20
CA ASP A 246 -34.94 -5.32 -19.75
C ASP A 246 -36.03 -6.21 -19.14
N ARG A 247 -35.72 -7.49 -18.98
CA ARG A 247 -36.59 -8.47 -18.34
C ARG A 247 -36.22 -8.62 -16.88
N ASP A 248 -37.23 -8.92 -16.06
CA ASP A 248 -37.00 -9.23 -14.65
C ASP A 248 -36.08 -10.44 -14.48
N ARG A 249 -35.19 -10.35 -13.50
CA ARG A 249 -34.25 -11.37 -13.06
C ARG A 249 -34.42 -11.62 -11.56
N PRO A 250 -35.24 -12.59 -11.15
CA PRO A 250 -35.55 -12.80 -9.73
C PRO A 250 -34.37 -13.43 -8.98
N MET A 251 -33.44 -12.61 -8.58
CA MET A 251 -32.23 -13.00 -7.80
C MET A 251 -32.27 -12.48 -6.36
N TRP A 252 -33.38 -11.91 -5.93
CA TRP A 252 -33.51 -11.25 -4.63
C TRP A 252 -33.30 -12.21 -3.44
N TRP A 253 -33.54 -13.53 -3.57
CA TRP A 253 -33.22 -14.52 -2.51
C TRP A 253 -31.74 -14.52 -2.15
N TRP A 254 -30.87 -14.43 -3.17
CA TRP A 254 -29.43 -14.36 -2.93
C TRP A 254 -29.07 -13.03 -2.28
N ARG A 255 -29.62 -11.91 -2.73
CA ARG A 255 -29.44 -10.60 -2.08
C ARG A 255 -29.81 -10.65 -0.60
N ASP A 256 -31.00 -11.19 -0.29
CA ASP A 256 -31.48 -11.27 1.09
C ASP A 256 -30.64 -12.20 1.94
N TRP A 257 -30.11 -13.29 1.35
CA TRP A 257 -29.14 -14.15 2.01
C TRP A 257 -27.85 -13.37 2.32
N VAL A 258 -27.30 -12.57 1.38
CA VAL A 258 -26.12 -11.73 1.59
C VAL A 258 -26.36 -10.74 2.74
N VAL A 259 -27.46 -10.01 2.74
CA VAL A 259 -27.85 -9.10 3.82
C VAL A 259 -27.91 -9.84 5.16
N GLY A 260 -28.56 -11.00 5.17
CA GLY A 260 -28.63 -11.84 6.38
C GLY A 260 -27.27 -12.37 6.84
N ALA A 261 -26.37 -12.69 5.92
CA ALA A 261 -25.01 -13.13 6.24
C ALA A 261 -24.20 -12.03 6.94
N PHE A 262 -24.26 -10.79 6.46
CA PHE A 262 -23.63 -9.65 7.13
C PHE A 262 -24.25 -9.38 8.51
N ASN A 263 -25.56 -9.41 8.64
CA ASN A 263 -26.24 -9.21 9.94
C ASN A 263 -25.91 -10.30 10.97
N ARG A 264 -25.59 -11.52 10.52
CA ARG A 264 -25.13 -12.60 11.40
C ARG A 264 -23.62 -12.58 11.64
N ASN A 265 -22.90 -11.64 11.02
CA ASN A 265 -21.44 -11.61 11.02
C ASN A 265 -20.84 -12.97 10.62
N LEU A 266 -21.36 -13.56 9.50
CA LEU A 266 -20.88 -14.85 9.01
C LEU A 266 -19.37 -14.77 8.75
N PRO A 267 -18.54 -15.73 9.21
CA PRO A 267 -17.12 -15.78 8.91
C PRO A 267 -16.85 -15.66 7.41
N TRP A 268 -15.80 -14.93 7.05
CA TRP A 268 -15.53 -14.58 5.65
C TRP A 268 -15.26 -15.80 4.76
N ASP A 269 -14.57 -16.78 5.28
CA ASP A 269 -14.28 -18.05 4.60
C ASP A 269 -15.56 -18.85 4.31
N ASP A 270 -16.48 -18.92 5.28
CA ASP A 270 -17.81 -19.53 5.09
C ASP A 270 -18.64 -18.73 4.09
N PHE A 271 -18.63 -17.39 4.22
CA PHE A 271 -19.37 -16.50 3.31
C PHE A 271 -18.97 -16.69 1.85
N VAL A 272 -17.66 -16.78 1.57
CA VAL A 272 -17.15 -17.01 0.22
C VAL A 272 -17.39 -18.45 -0.23
N THR A 273 -17.14 -19.42 0.63
CA THR A 273 -17.30 -20.85 0.32
C THR A 273 -18.75 -21.17 -0.07
N TRP A 274 -19.72 -20.69 0.69
CA TRP A 274 -21.13 -20.96 0.43
C TRP A 274 -21.65 -20.31 -0.86
N GLN A 275 -21.04 -19.26 -1.34
CA GLN A 275 -21.40 -18.65 -2.62
C GLN A 275 -20.80 -19.39 -3.83
N LEU A 276 -19.69 -20.13 -3.63
CA LEU A 276 -19.00 -20.85 -4.69
C LEU A 276 -19.36 -22.34 -4.73
N ALA A 277 -19.61 -22.95 -3.59
CA ALA A 277 -19.78 -24.39 -3.43
C ALA A 277 -21.06 -24.79 -2.69
N GLY A 278 -21.84 -23.83 -2.25
CA GLY A 278 -23.05 -24.03 -1.48
C GLY A 278 -24.27 -24.22 -2.19
#